data_65cc3876116f9014a979967812d576ac
#
_entry.id   65cc3876116f9014a979967812d576ac
#
_cell.length_a   1.000
_cell.length_b   1.000
_cell.length_c   1.000
_cell.angle_alpha   90.00
_cell.angle_beta   90.00
_cell.angle_gamma   90.00
#
_symmetry.space_group_name_H-M   'P 1'
#
loop_
_entity.id
_entity.type
_entity.pdbx_description
1 polymer ?
#
loop_
_entity_poly.entity_id
_entity_poly.type
_entity_poly.pdbx_seq_one_letter_code
_entity_poly.pdbx_strand_id
1 'polypeptide(L)'
;MIAADGFPDGGIMGESVRTHEWTATPLGPAETWPQSLRTALSIMLNSAFPTYLAWGPDLTSFYNDAYIPIMGNKPNGLGRPFPEVWSEVWDTIGPITDRAMRGEASYFEDLPLTLMRRGYPEPTWFSFSYSPIRDETGGVGGILCTVHETTQRINAETALRQSEARLQAAINLVDVSPFTWDPATGALD
;
A
#
# COMPACT_ATOMS: atom_id res chain seq x y z
N MET A 1 2.34 26.65 0.71
CA MET A 1 2.72 27.71 -0.25
C MET A 1 2.63 27.07 -1.63
N ILE A 2 1.97 27.66 -2.61
CA ILE A 2 1.95 27.17 -3.98
C ILE A 2 3.22 27.72 -4.64
N ALA A 3 4.10 26.86 -5.15
CA ALA A 3 5.27 27.29 -5.87
C ALA A 3 4.85 28.05 -7.17
N ALA A 4 5.74 28.88 -7.74
CA ALA A 4 5.44 29.75 -8.87
C ALA A 4 4.99 28.98 -10.14
N ASP A 5 5.19 27.67 -10.18
CA ASP A 5 4.83 26.73 -11.23
C ASP A 5 3.46 26.03 -11.01
N GLY A 6 2.72 26.40 -9.96
CA GLY A 6 1.37 25.90 -9.67
C GLY A 6 1.30 24.52 -9.02
N PHE A 7 2.45 23.91 -8.66
CA PHE A 7 2.47 22.66 -7.87
C PHE A 7 2.55 22.94 -6.36
N PRO A 8 1.92 22.11 -5.51
CA PRO A 8 2.06 22.22 -4.05
C PRO A 8 3.50 21.91 -3.63
N ASP A 9 3.89 22.38 -2.46
CA ASP A 9 5.20 22.14 -1.87
C ASP A 9 5.50 20.63 -1.73
N GLY A 10 4.56 19.84 -1.29
CA GLY A 10 4.55 18.35 -1.39
C GLY A 10 5.79 17.62 -0.88
N GLY A 11 6.63 18.28 -0.07
CA GLY A 11 7.82 17.67 0.53
C GLY A 11 8.90 17.23 -0.46
N ILE A 12 9.59 16.14 -0.14
CA ILE A 12 10.69 15.58 -0.96
C ILE A 12 10.17 15.15 -2.33
N MET A 13 9.03 14.49 -2.38
CA MET A 13 8.47 14.02 -3.64
C MET A 13 7.89 15.18 -4.47
N GLY A 14 7.35 16.22 -3.83
CA GLY A 14 6.94 17.44 -4.52
C GLY A 14 8.12 18.14 -5.22
N GLU A 15 9.26 18.24 -4.54
CA GLU A 15 10.49 18.75 -5.16
C GLU A 15 10.97 17.83 -6.29
N SER A 16 10.94 16.52 -6.09
CA SER A 16 11.31 15.55 -7.11
C SER A 16 10.45 15.66 -8.36
N VAL A 17 9.13 15.87 -8.22
CA VAL A 17 8.21 16.08 -9.34
C VAL A 17 8.55 17.36 -10.10
N ARG A 18 8.88 18.44 -9.41
CA ARG A 18 9.24 19.73 -10.05
C ARG A 18 10.57 19.70 -10.80
N THR A 19 11.52 18.92 -10.30
CA THR A 19 12.89 18.88 -10.85
C THR A 19 13.13 17.74 -11.83
N HIS A 20 12.16 16.82 -11.98
CA HIS A 20 12.27 15.68 -12.88
C HIS A 20 12.23 16.13 -14.35
N GLU A 21 13.03 15.49 -15.21
CA GLU A 21 13.09 15.76 -16.66
C GLU A 21 11.90 15.07 -17.37
N TRP A 22 10.74 15.71 -17.33
CA TRP A 22 9.50 15.15 -17.88
C TRP A 22 9.45 15.08 -19.39
N THR A 23 10.22 15.93 -20.09
CA THR A 23 10.27 15.94 -21.57
C THR A 23 10.79 14.63 -22.16
N ALA A 24 11.55 13.86 -21.36
CA ALA A 24 12.04 12.53 -21.74
C ALA A 24 11.03 11.40 -21.43
N THR A 25 9.88 11.72 -20.84
CA THR A 25 8.83 10.75 -20.48
C THR A 25 7.65 10.83 -21.46
N PRO A 26 6.77 9.80 -21.51
CA PRO A 26 5.55 9.84 -22.33
C PRO A 26 4.59 10.98 -21.97
N LEU A 27 4.72 11.57 -20.77
CA LEU A 27 3.86 12.68 -20.33
C LEU A 27 4.24 14.02 -20.94
N GLY A 28 5.48 14.15 -21.45
CA GLY A 28 5.98 15.43 -21.95
C GLY A 28 6.12 16.50 -20.86
N PRO A 29 6.38 17.77 -21.25
CA PRO A 29 6.64 18.85 -20.31
C PRO A 29 5.44 19.12 -19.40
N ALA A 30 5.73 19.40 -18.10
CA ALA A 30 4.71 19.52 -17.06
C ALA A 30 3.68 20.62 -17.31
N GLU A 31 4.05 21.65 -18.08
CA GLU A 31 3.16 22.75 -18.48
C GLU A 31 1.99 22.28 -19.35
N THR A 32 2.17 21.17 -20.06
CA THR A 32 1.17 20.59 -20.96
C THR A 32 0.23 19.59 -20.29
N TRP A 33 0.47 19.27 -19.01
CA TRP A 33 -0.31 18.27 -18.31
C TRP A 33 -1.77 18.70 -18.13
N PRO A 34 -2.73 17.77 -18.29
CA PRO A 34 -4.15 18.08 -18.12
C PRO A 34 -4.44 18.51 -16.69
N GLN A 35 -5.51 19.29 -16.51
CA GLN A 35 -5.90 19.83 -15.19
C GLN A 35 -6.25 18.70 -14.22
N SER A 36 -6.85 17.62 -14.71
CA SER A 36 -7.17 16.42 -13.92
C SER A 36 -5.91 15.79 -13.30
N LEU A 37 -4.82 15.64 -14.06
CA LEU A 37 -3.54 15.15 -13.52
C LEU A 37 -2.96 16.12 -12.49
N ARG A 38 -2.95 17.42 -12.76
CA ARG A 38 -2.44 18.43 -11.83
C ARG A 38 -3.23 18.43 -10.52
N THR A 39 -4.56 18.32 -10.60
CA THR A 39 -5.42 18.22 -9.40
C THR A 39 -5.15 16.96 -8.61
N ALA A 40 -5.05 15.80 -9.28
CA ALA A 40 -4.75 14.53 -8.64
C ALA A 40 -3.37 14.54 -7.96
N LEU A 41 -2.35 15.09 -8.62
CA LEU A 41 -1.01 15.28 -8.04
C LEU A 41 -1.06 16.19 -6.81
N SER A 42 -1.80 17.29 -6.87
CA SER A 42 -1.96 18.20 -5.72
C SER A 42 -2.58 17.47 -4.52
N ILE A 43 -3.62 16.66 -4.74
CA ILE A 43 -4.27 15.87 -3.68
C ILE A 43 -3.28 14.84 -3.13
N MET A 44 -2.60 14.09 -4.01
CA MET A 44 -1.67 13.04 -3.63
C MET A 44 -0.49 13.60 -2.83
N LEU A 45 0.18 14.65 -3.29
CA LEU A 45 1.36 15.23 -2.65
C LEU A 45 1.05 15.83 -1.28
N ASN A 46 -0.17 16.32 -1.05
CA ASN A 46 -0.60 16.86 0.25
C ASN A 46 -1.25 15.82 1.16
N SER A 47 -1.41 14.57 0.71
CA SER A 47 -1.99 13.52 1.53
C SER A 47 -1.01 13.08 2.63
N ALA A 48 -1.51 12.96 3.87
CA ALA A 48 -0.77 12.34 4.97
C ALA A 48 -0.75 10.80 4.87
N PHE A 49 -1.64 10.22 4.07
CA PHE A 49 -1.65 8.78 3.80
C PHE A 49 -0.69 8.43 2.66
N PRO A 50 -0.03 7.25 2.72
CA PRO A 50 0.70 6.72 1.59
C PRO A 50 -0.20 6.67 0.36
N THR A 51 0.16 7.43 -0.67
CA THR A 51 -0.65 7.57 -1.87
C THR A 51 0.25 7.46 -3.10
N TYR A 52 -0.23 6.67 -4.07
CA TYR A 52 0.42 6.44 -5.35
C TYR A 52 -0.54 6.81 -6.48
N LEU A 53 -0.03 7.39 -7.54
CA LEU A 53 -0.78 7.76 -8.72
C LEU A 53 -0.06 7.17 -9.93
N ALA A 54 -0.81 6.51 -10.82
CA ALA A 54 -0.34 6.08 -12.12
C ALA A 54 -1.17 6.75 -13.22
N TRP A 55 -0.51 7.38 -14.18
CA TRP A 55 -1.17 8.20 -15.19
C TRP A 55 -0.83 7.81 -16.61
N GLY A 56 -1.83 7.93 -17.47
CA GLY A 56 -1.70 7.68 -18.90
C GLY A 56 -1.64 6.20 -19.26
N PRO A 57 -1.51 5.89 -20.56
CA PRO A 57 -1.47 4.51 -21.06
C PRO A 57 -0.25 3.74 -20.58
N ASP A 58 0.86 4.43 -20.33
CA ASP A 58 2.10 3.83 -19.80
C ASP A 58 2.09 3.72 -18.27
N LEU A 59 1.01 4.17 -17.60
CA LEU A 59 0.88 4.15 -16.16
C LEU A 59 2.08 4.80 -15.45
N THR A 60 2.45 6.01 -15.90
CA THR A 60 3.58 6.76 -15.33
C THR A 60 3.38 7.02 -13.85
N SER A 61 4.35 6.65 -13.04
CA SER A 61 4.28 6.57 -11.60
C SER A 61 4.60 7.89 -10.91
N PHE A 62 3.78 8.20 -9.91
CA PHE A 62 4.00 9.26 -8.92
C PHE A 62 3.63 8.74 -7.53
N TYR A 63 4.25 9.26 -6.50
CA TYR A 63 3.91 8.95 -5.12
C TYR A 63 4.32 10.08 -4.17
N ASN A 64 3.75 10.09 -2.97
CA ASN A 64 4.04 11.11 -1.96
C ASN A 64 5.10 10.64 -0.95
N ASP A 65 5.53 11.55 -0.07
CA ASP A 65 6.53 11.26 0.97
C ASP A 65 6.09 10.12 1.91
N ALA A 66 4.80 10.05 2.23
CA ALA A 66 4.26 8.99 3.07
C ALA A 66 4.39 7.59 2.45
N TYR A 67 4.51 7.51 1.12
CA TYR A 67 4.70 6.25 0.39
C TYR A 67 6.16 5.78 0.35
N ILE A 68 7.15 6.65 0.61
CA ILE A 68 8.57 6.32 0.56
C ILE A 68 8.93 5.08 1.39
N PRO A 69 8.40 4.87 2.62
CA PRO A 69 8.67 3.65 3.39
C PRO A 69 8.20 2.36 2.70
N ILE A 70 7.15 2.42 1.88
CA ILE A 70 6.65 1.27 1.09
C ILE A 70 7.62 0.96 -0.05
N MET A 71 8.22 1.97 -0.67
CA MET A 71 9.29 1.79 -1.68
C MET A 71 10.53 1.13 -1.09
N GLY A 72 10.86 1.43 0.17
CA GLY A 72 12.07 0.90 0.81
C GLY A 72 13.35 1.26 0.06
N ASN A 73 14.17 0.26 -0.26
CA ASN A 73 15.44 0.44 -0.98
C ASN A 73 15.32 0.27 -2.50
N LYS A 74 14.10 0.20 -3.04
CA LYS A 74 13.89 0.14 -4.48
C LYS A 74 14.46 1.39 -5.17
N PRO A 75 14.90 1.28 -6.42
CA PRO A 75 15.22 2.46 -7.23
C PRO A 75 14.03 3.43 -7.28
N ASN A 76 14.33 4.72 -7.41
CA ASN A 76 13.29 5.74 -7.56
C ASN A 76 12.31 5.36 -8.69
N GLY A 77 11.03 5.23 -8.32
CA GLY A 77 9.96 4.86 -9.25
C GLY A 77 9.31 6.06 -9.95
N LEU A 78 9.64 7.30 -9.57
CA LEU A 78 9.06 8.50 -10.15
C LEU A 78 9.29 8.54 -11.67
N GLY A 79 8.23 8.78 -12.43
CA GLY A 79 8.29 8.88 -13.89
C GLY A 79 8.40 7.53 -14.61
N ARG A 80 8.55 6.41 -13.90
CA ARG A 80 8.66 5.08 -14.50
C ARG A 80 7.29 4.41 -14.65
N PRO A 81 7.14 3.46 -15.58
CA PRO A 81 5.92 2.66 -15.69
C PRO A 81 5.63 1.88 -14.40
N PHE A 82 4.38 1.90 -13.95
CA PHE A 82 3.93 1.19 -12.74
C PHE A 82 4.24 -0.32 -12.76
N PRO A 83 4.06 -1.04 -13.90
CA PRO A 83 4.44 -2.45 -14.00
C PRO A 83 5.93 -2.73 -13.75
N GLU A 84 6.80 -1.79 -14.11
CA GLU A 84 8.24 -1.95 -13.87
C GLU A 84 8.61 -1.72 -12.41
N VAL A 85 7.98 -0.72 -11.77
CA VAL A 85 8.24 -0.37 -10.37
C VAL A 85 7.84 -1.52 -9.44
N TRP A 86 6.74 -2.21 -9.75
CA TRP A 86 6.14 -3.25 -8.93
C TRP A 86 6.08 -4.61 -9.65
N SER A 87 7.09 -4.89 -10.46
CA SER A 87 7.14 -6.10 -11.29
C SER A 87 7.01 -7.40 -10.49
N GLU A 88 7.51 -7.45 -9.25
CA GLU A 88 7.44 -8.64 -8.40
C GLU A 88 6.02 -9.00 -7.91
N VAL A 89 5.11 -8.03 -7.94
CA VAL A 89 3.70 -8.24 -7.53
C VAL A 89 2.71 -7.94 -8.66
N TRP A 90 3.21 -7.69 -9.87
CA TRP A 90 2.39 -7.27 -10.99
C TRP A 90 1.31 -8.28 -11.37
N ASP A 91 1.58 -9.57 -11.25
CA ASP A 91 0.59 -10.63 -11.50
C ASP A 91 -0.65 -10.50 -10.60
N THR A 92 -0.47 -9.93 -9.40
CA THR A 92 -1.57 -9.69 -8.45
C THR A 92 -2.24 -8.34 -8.66
N ILE A 93 -1.44 -7.26 -8.78
CA ILE A 93 -1.99 -5.89 -8.83
C ILE A 93 -2.34 -5.42 -10.24
N GLY A 94 -1.77 -6.00 -11.28
CA GLY A 94 -2.05 -5.65 -12.67
C GLY A 94 -3.53 -5.80 -13.05
N PRO A 95 -4.18 -6.95 -12.80
CA PRO A 95 -5.62 -7.11 -13.05
C PRO A 95 -6.50 -6.12 -12.28
N ILE A 96 -6.08 -5.70 -11.07
CA ILE A 96 -6.77 -4.68 -10.27
C ILE A 96 -6.61 -3.30 -10.94
N THR A 97 -5.39 -3.00 -11.40
CA THR A 97 -5.08 -1.79 -12.16
C THR A 97 -5.91 -1.68 -13.43
N ASP A 98 -6.00 -2.77 -14.20
CA ASP A 98 -6.80 -2.83 -15.43
C ASP A 98 -8.30 -2.56 -15.18
N ARG A 99 -8.84 -3.07 -14.06
CA ARG A 99 -10.23 -2.78 -13.65
C ARG A 99 -10.41 -1.30 -13.36
N ALA A 100 -9.49 -0.71 -12.60
CA ALA A 100 -9.54 0.72 -12.28
C ALA A 100 -9.41 1.58 -13.56
N MET A 101 -8.56 1.19 -14.53
CA MET A 101 -8.46 1.88 -15.82
C MET A 101 -9.72 1.73 -16.69
N ARG A 102 -10.57 0.73 -16.43
CA ARG A 102 -11.92 0.63 -17.02
C ARG A 102 -12.99 1.42 -16.26
N GLY A 103 -12.61 2.12 -15.19
CA GLY A 103 -13.52 2.96 -14.40
C GLY A 103 -14.14 2.26 -13.18
N GLU A 104 -13.66 1.08 -12.80
CA GLU A 104 -14.15 0.30 -11.67
C GLU A 104 -13.27 0.53 -10.43
N ALA A 105 -13.77 1.27 -9.44
CA ALA A 105 -13.07 1.40 -8.16
C ALA A 105 -13.08 0.07 -7.40
N SER A 106 -12.02 -0.18 -6.63
CA SER A 106 -11.87 -1.40 -5.83
C SER A 106 -11.19 -1.12 -4.49
N TYR A 107 -11.50 -1.95 -3.49
CA TYR A 107 -10.87 -1.95 -2.18
C TYR A 107 -10.50 -3.37 -1.79
N PHE A 108 -9.33 -3.51 -1.19
CA PHE A 108 -8.82 -4.77 -0.66
C PHE A 108 -8.36 -4.55 0.78
N GLU A 109 -8.73 -5.47 1.64
CA GLU A 109 -8.29 -5.49 3.03
C GLU A 109 -7.30 -6.62 3.23
N ASP A 110 -6.15 -6.28 3.84
CA ASP A 110 -5.09 -7.22 4.20
C ASP A 110 -4.66 -8.16 3.06
N LEU A 111 -4.55 -7.61 1.84
CA LEU A 111 -4.07 -8.39 0.70
C LEU A 111 -2.59 -8.77 0.92
N PRO A 112 -2.24 -10.08 0.91
CA PRO A 112 -0.86 -10.49 1.04
C PRO A 112 -0.09 -10.21 -0.26
N LEU A 113 1.06 -9.54 -0.12
CA LEU A 113 1.99 -9.28 -1.21
C LEU A 113 3.41 -9.60 -0.75
N THR A 114 4.21 -10.27 -1.60
CA THR A 114 5.61 -10.50 -1.30
C THR A 114 6.45 -9.45 -2.02
N LEU A 115 6.96 -8.48 -1.27
CA LEU A 115 7.76 -7.38 -1.82
C LEU A 115 9.25 -7.70 -1.81
N MET A 116 9.98 -7.10 -2.77
CA MET A 116 11.45 -7.17 -2.87
C MET A 116 12.12 -5.86 -2.45
N ARG A 117 11.43 -5.01 -1.73
CA ARG A 117 11.87 -3.64 -1.40
C ARG A 117 13.14 -3.54 -0.54
N ARG A 118 13.58 -4.64 0.08
CA ARG A 118 14.82 -4.71 0.88
C ARG A 118 15.89 -5.64 0.29
N GLY A 119 15.69 -6.07 -0.98
CA GLY A 119 16.60 -6.98 -1.66
C GLY A 119 16.39 -8.46 -1.34
N TYR A 120 15.34 -8.80 -0.58
CA TYR A 120 14.92 -10.16 -0.28
C TYR A 120 13.39 -10.25 -0.27
N PRO A 121 12.80 -11.44 -0.47
CA PRO A 121 11.35 -11.63 -0.39
C PRO A 121 10.83 -11.32 1.02
N GLU A 122 10.00 -10.29 1.14
CA GLU A 122 9.38 -9.84 2.38
C GLU A 122 7.87 -10.08 2.31
N PRO A 123 7.30 -11.03 3.07
CA PRO A 123 5.86 -11.18 3.20
C PRO A 123 5.26 -9.95 3.87
N THR A 124 4.32 -9.31 3.20
CA THR A 124 3.67 -8.09 3.68
C THR A 124 2.18 -8.15 3.43
N TRP A 125 1.41 -7.33 4.14
CA TRP A 125 -0.03 -7.19 3.96
C TRP A 125 -0.39 -5.73 3.78
N PHE A 126 -1.30 -5.46 2.85
CA PHE A 126 -1.75 -4.12 2.54
C PHE A 126 -3.26 -4.03 2.44
N SER A 127 -3.83 -2.98 3.04
CA SER A 127 -5.19 -2.54 2.74
C SER A 127 -5.10 -1.32 1.83
N PHE A 128 -5.75 -1.36 0.67
CA PHE A 128 -5.67 -0.29 -0.31
C PHE A 128 -6.92 -0.18 -1.17
N SER A 129 -7.11 1.00 -1.74
CA SER A 129 -8.12 1.24 -2.76
C SER A 129 -7.48 1.75 -4.04
N TYR A 130 -7.99 1.27 -5.18
CA TYR A 130 -7.70 1.85 -6.49
C TYR A 130 -8.93 2.61 -6.97
N SER A 131 -8.74 3.90 -7.21
CA SER A 131 -9.79 4.82 -7.64
C SER A 131 -9.47 5.37 -9.02
N PRO A 132 -10.35 5.21 -10.03
CA PRO A 132 -10.14 5.78 -11.35
C PRO A 132 -10.19 7.31 -11.29
N ILE A 133 -9.26 7.96 -11.99
CA ILE A 133 -9.25 9.41 -12.18
C ILE A 133 -9.72 9.69 -13.60
N ARG A 134 -10.81 10.47 -13.71
CA ARG A 134 -11.32 10.85 -15.03
C ARG A 134 -10.54 12.04 -15.58
N ASP A 135 -10.29 12.00 -16.87
CA ASP A 135 -9.71 13.10 -17.64
C ASP A 135 -10.77 14.07 -18.16
N GLU A 136 -10.34 15.09 -18.89
CA GLU A 136 -11.18 16.15 -19.44
C GLU A 136 -12.13 15.64 -20.54
N THR A 137 -11.88 14.46 -21.09
CA THR A 137 -12.77 13.81 -22.08
C THR A 137 -13.88 12.97 -21.44
N GLY A 138 -13.80 12.75 -20.10
CA GLY A 138 -14.66 11.86 -19.34
C GLY A 138 -14.18 10.41 -19.33
N GLY A 139 -13.10 10.11 -20.02
CA GLY A 139 -12.38 8.84 -19.95
C GLY A 139 -11.64 8.67 -18.63
N VAL A 140 -10.97 7.53 -18.45
CA VAL A 140 -10.07 7.32 -17.33
C VAL A 140 -8.65 7.66 -17.77
N GLY A 141 -8.10 8.73 -17.19
CA GLY A 141 -6.73 9.19 -17.47
C GLY A 141 -5.68 8.53 -16.59
N GLY A 142 -6.10 7.98 -15.43
CA GLY A 142 -5.19 7.35 -14.50
C GLY A 142 -5.90 6.77 -13.28
N ILE A 143 -5.11 6.30 -12.33
CA ILE A 143 -5.59 5.74 -11.06
C ILE A 143 -4.92 6.39 -9.86
N LEU A 144 -5.67 6.55 -8.78
CA LEU A 144 -5.16 6.93 -7.46
C LEU A 144 -5.24 5.72 -6.54
N CYS A 145 -4.11 5.34 -5.94
CA CYS A 145 -4.02 4.31 -4.92
C CYS A 145 -3.77 4.97 -3.57
N THR A 146 -4.68 4.79 -2.62
CA THR A 146 -4.42 5.07 -1.20
C THR A 146 -4.19 3.74 -0.51
N VAL A 147 -3.07 3.61 0.20
CA VAL A 147 -2.62 2.34 0.74
C VAL A 147 -2.18 2.45 2.18
N HIS A 148 -2.43 1.39 2.95
CA HIS A 148 -1.96 1.22 4.32
C HIS A 148 -1.31 -0.14 4.48
N GLU A 149 -0.06 -0.15 4.97
CA GLU A 149 0.63 -1.40 5.29
C GLU A 149 0.13 -1.93 6.65
N THR A 150 -0.40 -3.15 6.65
CA THR A 150 -0.99 -3.81 7.83
C THR A 150 -0.13 -4.95 8.37
N THR A 151 1.07 -5.12 7.84
CA THR A 151 2.01 -6.21 8.17
C THR A 151 2.25 -6.34 9.68
N GLN A 152 2.53 -5.23 10.37
CA GLN A 152 2.79 -5.26 11.82
C GLN A 152 1.55 -5.73 12.61
N ARG A 153 0.36 -5.25 12.25
CA ARG A 153 -0.88 -5.65 12.89
C ARG A 153 -1.14 -7.15 12.69
N ILE A 154 -1.06 -7.64 11.46
CA ILE A 154 -1.28 -9.06 11.14
C ILE A 154 -0.28 -9.97 11.86
N ASN A 155 1.00 -9.58 11.90
CA ASN A 155 2.02 -10.34 12.61
C ASN A 155 1.77 -10.37 14.13
N ALA A 156 1.37 -9.25 14.74
CA ALA A 156 1.06 -9.17 16.16
C ALA A 156 -0.18 -10.02 16.53
N GLU A 157 -1.24 -9.93 15.72
CA GLU A 157 -2.44 -10.76 15.90
C GLU A 157 -2.14 -12.26 15.76
N THR A 158 -1.30 -12.62 14.78
CA THR A 158 -0.89 -14.01 14.57
C THR A 158 -0.06 -14.53 15.75
N ALA A 159 0.89 -13.74 16.25
CA ALA A 159 1.70 -14.11 17.40
C ALA A 159 0.85 -14.26 18.67
N LEU A 160 -0.13 -13.37 18.88
CA LEU A 160 -1.07 -13.48 20.01
C LEU A 160 -1.88 -14.77 19.92
N ARG A 161 -2.51 -15.07 18.78
CA ARG A 161 -3.28 -16.32 18.59
C ARG A 161 -2.44 -17.56 18.83
N GLN A 162 -1.19 -17.57 18.35
CA GLN A 162 -0.28 -18.69 18.61
C GLN A 162 0.06 -18.84 20.09
N SER A 163 0.27 -17.73 20.80
CA SER A 163 0.53 -17.75 22.25
C SER A 163 -0.68 -18.28 23.02
N GLU A 164 -1.87 -17.81 22.71
CA GLU A 164 -3.13 -18.28 23.32
C GLU A 164 -3.35 -19.77 23.06
N ALA A 165 -3.13 -20.24 21.84
CA ALA A 165 -3.25 -21.65 21.49
C ALA A 165 -2.26 -22.54 22.27
N ARG A 166 -1.01 -22.07 22.44
CA ARG A 166 -0.01 -22.79 23.25
C ARG A 166 -0.39 -22.86 24.73
N LEU A 167 -0.89 -21.75 25.28
CA LEU A 167 -1.36 -21.68 26.66
C LEU A 167 -2.54 -22.65 26.86
N GLN A 168 -3.51 -22.63 25.96
CA GLN A 168 -4.67 -23.52 26.04
C GLN A 168 -4.26 -24.98 25.91
N ALA A 169 -3.33 -25.31 25.03
CA ALA A 169 -2.79 -26.67 24.92
C ALA A 169 -2.07 -27.12 26.21
N ALA A 170 -1.29 -26.21 26.81
CA ALA A 170 -0.60 -26.50 28.08
C ALA A 170 -1.59 -26.72 29.22
N ILE A 171 -2.66 -25.91 29.33
CA ILE A 171 -3.73 -26.08 30.32
C ILE A 171 -4.43 -27.44 30.13
N ASN A 172 -4.72 -27.83 28.88
CA ASN A 172 -5.39 -29.09 28.56
C ASN A 172 -4.49 -30.32 28.81
N LEU A 173 -3.15 -30.15 28.80
CA LEU A 173 -2.20 -31.24 29.14
C LEU A 173 -2.01 -31.43 30.64
N VAL A 174 -2.27 -30.40 31.43
CA VAL A 174 -2.34 -30.52 32.87
C VAL A 174 -3.73 -31.09 33.17
N ASP A 175 -3.84 -32.41 33.15
CA ASP A 175 -5.02 -33.13 33.62
C ASP A 175 -5.15 -32.84 35.12
N VAL A 176 -5.83 -31.73 35.43
CA VAL A 176 -6.25 -31.43 36.80
C VAL A 176 -7.43 -32.36 37.03
N SER A 177 -7.14 -33.60 37.37
CA SER A 177 -8.13 -34.47 38.03
C SER A 177 -8.66 -33.69 39.24
N PRO A 178 -9.95 -33.41 39.33
CA PRO A 178 -10.49 -32.74 40.50
C PRO A 178 -10.26 -33.68 41.68
N PHE A 179 -9.29 -33.35 42.53
CA PHE A 179 -9.12 -34.03 43.79
C PHE A 179 -10.33 -33.74 44.61
N THR A 180 -11.17 -34.71 44.79
CA THR A 180 -12.25 -34.67 45.79
C THR A 180 -11.65 -35.13 47.10
N TRP A 181 -11.39 -34.18 48.01
CA TRP A 181 -11.03 -34.52 49.40
C TRP A 181 -12.31 -34.83 50.17
N ASP A 182 -12.43 -36.04 50.69
CA ASP A 182 -13.51 -36.43 51.64
C ASP A 182 -13.07 -36.10 53.03
N PRO A 183 -13.69 -35.07 53.66
CA PRO A 183 -13.34 -34.71 55.06
C PRO A 183 -13.71 -35.75 56.11
N ALA A 184 -14.54 -36.74 55.79
CA ALA A 184 -14.98 -37.79 56.73
C ALA A 184 -14.01 -38.96 56.72
N THR A 185 -13.32 -39.25 55.63
CA THR A 185 -12.41 -40.41 55.54
C THR A 185 -10.94 -40.01 55.42
N GLY A 186 -10.65 -38.72 55.10
CA GLY A 186 -9.31 -38.22 54.85
C GLY A 186 -8.69 -38.76 53.57
N ALA A 187 -9.46 -39.37 52.68
CA ALA A 187 -8.99 -39.91 51.42
C ALA A 187 -9.03 -38.87 50.32
N LEU A 188 -8.03 -38.90 49.40
CA LEU A 188 -7.96 -38.20 48.14
C LEU A 188 -8.31 -39.23 47.04
N ASP A 189 -9.43 -39.02 46.36
CA ASP A 189 -9.82 -39.75 45.16
C ASP A 189 -9.51 -38.90 43.92
#